data_e979d6c7c002c779c1f74c733b52d513
#
_entry.id   e979d6c7c002c779c1f74c733b52d513
#
_cell.length_a   1.000
_cell.length_b   1.000
_cell.length_c   1.000
_cell.angle_alpha   90.00
_cell.angle_beta   90.00
_cell.angle_gamma   90.00
#
_symmetry.space_group_name_H-M   'P 1'
#
loop_
_entity.id
_entity.type
_entity.pdbx_description
1 polymer ?
#
loop_
_entity_poly.entity_id
_entity_poly.type
_entity_poly.pdbx_seq_one_letter_code
_entity_poly.pdbx_strand_id
1 'polypeptide(L)'
;MMSLRRKLFLLISAVILCAGFLLSSPSHNRSAESDGLPVGKSSYGFVEQTGVTSDPIRIYAYRSTGWKPGKVIVVVFHGSNRNAKNYRSGWVGPAEDNNLLIICPEFTQAKYPGIRYYNTGNIMDRMSGNGILQPQSRWVFPAIDRIINDIKTRTGAQESPVVVFGHSAGGQMVHRYAIFGGRTDACLIMPANAGWYTMPDTKVSFPYGLGGVPVSREKLVSAFAKPVVVLLGEEDNKRNAKLRTTPKADRQGLNRLARGKNFFETAKIKAAELGVPFNWKLVTVPKVGHQGAKMANAAVKVINSMFKDKKSGPLSFYNGSVPCFFNSVISFWKFRCTMA
;
A
#
# COMPACT_ATOMS: atom_id res chain seq x y z
N MET A 1 47.58 -64.88 -20.58
CA MET A 1 48.14 -65.81 -19.56
C MET A 1 48.48 -65.06 -18.31
N MET A 2 47.72 -65.36 -17.27
CA MET A 2 48.18 -65.44 -15.86
C MET A 2 48.99 -64.24 -15.30
N SER A 3 48.76 -63.73 -14.12
CA SER A 3 48.04 -64.09 -12.88
C SER A 3 48.30 -62.96 -11.89
N LEU A 4 47.36 -62.49 -11.22
CA LEU A 4 46.93 -62.77 -9.85
C LEU A 4 48.05 -62.91 -8.78
N ARG A 5 47.86 -62.14 -7.75
CA ARG A 5 48.31 -62.33 -6.33
C ARG A 5 49.19 -61.22 -5.76
N ARG A 6 48.58 -60.48 -4.85
CA ARG A 6 48.53 -60.60 -3.37
C ARG A 6 49.75 -60.03 -2.66
N LYS A 7 49.54 -59.09 -1.80
CA LYS A 7 49.66 -59.10 -0.30
C LYS A 7 49.90 -57.67 0.16
N LEU A 8 49.14 -57.13 0.97
CA LEU A 8 48.89 -57.28 2.41
C LEU A 8 50.01 -56.72 3.33
N PHE A 9 49.61 -55.71 4.11
CA PHE A 9 50.13 -55.23 5.40
C PHE A 9 51.52 -54.60 5.47
N LEU A 10 51.53 -53.34 5.90
CA LEU A 10 52.22 -52.97 7.15
C LEU A 10 51.71 -51.58 7.61
N LEU A 11 51.10 -51.55 8.80
CA LEU A 11 50.85 -50.37 9.61
C LEU A 11 52.19 -49.74 10.01
N ILE A 12 52.33 -48.45 9.80
CA ILE A 12 53.25 -47.61 10.54
C ILE A 12 52.51 -46.43 11.03
N SER A 13 52.25 -46.38 12.32
CA SER A 13 51.74 -45.24 13.07
C SER A 13 52.78 -44.14 13.07
N ALA A 14 52.48 -43.04 12.40
CA ALA A 14 53.21 -41.80 12.60
C ALA A 14 52.22 -40.79 13.32
N VAL A 15 52.44 -40.71 14.62
CA VAL A 15 51.86 -39.66 15.46
C VAL A 15 52.53 -38.35 15.06
N ILE A 16 51.86 -37.52 14.27
CA ILE A 16 52.28 -36.14 14.05
C ILE A 16 51.43 -35.29 14.99
N LEU A 17 52.10 -34.77 16.01
CA LEU A 17 51.63 -33.67 16.86
C LEU A 17 51.45 -32.42 15.98
N CYS A 18 50.29 -32.17 15.45
CA CYS A 18 49.92 -30.84 14.92
C CYS A 18 49.39 -30.00 16.07
N ALA A 19 50.23 -29.12 16.57
CA ALA A 19 49.82 -28.02 17.41
C ALA A 19 48.76 -27.20 16.66
N GLY A 20 47.53 -27.32 17.10
CA GLY A 20 46.41 -26.56 16.55
C GLY A 20 46.54 -25.06 16.90
N PHE A 21 46.96 -24.27 15.93
CA PHE A 21 46.71 -22.86 15.96
C PHE A 21 45.20 -22.69 15.73
N LEU A 22 44.44 -22.56 16.81
CA LEU A 22 43.08 -22.05 16.77
C LEU A 22 43.14 -20.58 16.34
N LEU A 23 43.10 -20.36 15.04
CA LEU A 23 42.67 -19.07 14.50
C LEU A 23 41.20 -18.91 14.88
N SER A 24 40.96 -18.31 16.05
CA SER A 24 39.69 -17.78 16.41
C SER A 24 39.36 -16.63 15.43
N SER A 25 38.70 -16.99 14.31
CA SER A 25 38.01 -16.00 13.51
C SER A 25 37.03 -15.29 14.45
N PRO A 26 37.06 -13.97 14.55
CA PRO A 26 35.99 -13.27 15.27
C PRO A 26 34.72 -13.59 14.53
N SER A 27 33.89 -14.47 15.07
CA SER A 27 32.51 -14.58 14.71
C SER A 27 31.91 -13.22 15.00
N HIS A 28 31.80 -12.37 13.94
CA HIS A 28 30.88 -11.26 13.95
C HIS A 28 29.48 -11.86 14.06
N ASN A 29 29.12 -12.26 15.28
CA ASN A 29 27.74 -12.31 15.70
C ASN A 29 27.22 -10.87 15.66
N ARG A 30 26.94 -10.36 14.45
CA ARG A 30 25.93 -9.32 14.30
C ARG A 30 24.63 -9.99 14.72
N SER A 31 24.35 -9.97 16.03
CA SER A 31 23.02 -9.92 16.50
C SER A 31 22.36 -8.85 15.61
N ALA A 32 21.37 -9.24 14.80
CA ALA A 32 20.48 -8.31 14.19
C ALA A 32 19.73 -7.64 15.36
N GLU A 33 20.38 -6.69 16.02
CA GLU A 33 19.68 -5.67 16.76
C GLU A 33 18.66 -5.14 15.76
N SER A 34 17.40 -5.32 16.05
CA SER A 34 16.31 -4.66 15.38
C SER A 34 16.54 -3.17 15.65
N ASP A 35 17.38 -2.54 14.81
CA ASP A 35 17.53 -1.09 14.78
C ASP A 35 16.19 -0.51 14.38
N GLY A 36 15.29 -0.48 15.37
CA GLY A 36 14.01 0.15 15.25
C GLY A 36 14.22 1.56 14.72
N LEU A 37 13.33 2.03 13.88
CA LEU A 37 13.42 3.39 13.35
C LEU A 37 13.58 4.39 14.50
N PRO A 38 14.58 5.29 14.46
CA PRO A 38 14.78 6.31 15.50
C PRO A 38 13.58 7.27 15.53
N VAL A 39 13.34 7.89 16.69
CA VAL A 39 12.40 9.00 16.83
C VAL A 39 12.83 10.14 15.91
N GLY A 40 11.85 10.80 15.29
CA GLY A 40 12.10 11.88 14.35
C GLY A 40 12.27 11.38 12.89
N LYS A 41 13.03 12.15 12.13
CA LYS A 41 13.23 11.94 10.68
C LYS A 41 14.36 10.95 10.44
N SER A 42 14.11 9.93 9.65
CA SER A 42 15.12 8.97 9.20
C SER A 42 14.91 8.55 7.74
N SER A 43 15.82 7.78 7.19
CA SER A 43 15.63 7.13 5.89
C SER A 43 16.54 5.92 5.74
N TYR A 44 16.08 4.92 4.96
CA TYR A 44 16.85 3.71 4.64
C TYR A 44 16.54 3.22 3.23
N GLY A 45 17.35 2.31 2.71
CA GLY A 45 17.10 1.61 1.45
C GLY A 45 16.31 0.34 1.66
N PHE A 46 15.25 0.14 0.88
CA PHE A 46 14.47 -1.09 0.83
C PHE A 46 14.73 -1.81 -0.50
N VAL A 47 15.22 -3.05 -0.44
CA VAL A 47 15.50 -3.85 -1.64
C VAL A 47 14.17 -4.33 -2.23
N GLU A 48 13.91 -3.96 -3.51
CA GLU A 48 12.67 -4.27 -4.22
C GLU A 48 12.99 -4.69 -5.66
N GLN A 49 12.42 -5.82 -6.08
CA GLN A 49 12.69 -6.42 -7.38
C GLN A 49 11.87 -5.84 -8.53
N THR A 50 10.73 -5.18 -8.22
CA THR A 50 9.91 -4.54 -9.26
C THR A 50 10.53 -3.24 -9.76
N GLY A 51 10.16 -2.83 -10.97
CA GLY A 51 10.74 -1.67 -11.64
C GLY A 51 11.68 -2.05 -12.77
N VAL A 52 12.49 -1.11 -13.23
CA VAL A 52 13.41 -1.28 -14.38
C VAL A 52 14.88 -1.32 -13.97
N THR A 53 15.20 -1.06 -12.69
CA THR A 53 16.55 -1.15 -12.11
C THR A 53 16.52 -1.95 -10.82
N SER A 54 17.68 -2.42 -10.38
CA SER A 54 17.88 -3.12 -9.09
C SER A 54 18.07 -2.16 -7.92
N ASP A 55 18.09 -0.85 -8.13
CA ASP A 55 18.28 0.12 -7.07
C ASP A 55 17.24 -0.05 -5.95
N PRO A 56 17.62 0.12 -4.68
CA PRO A 56 16.67 0.08 -3.58
C PRO A 56 15.68 1.26 -3.65
N ILE A 57 14.46 1.04 -3.17
CA ILE A 57 13.53 2.12 -2.88
C ILE A 57 14.02 2.86 -1.64
N ARG A 58 14.23 4.17 -1.73
CA ARG A 58 14.49 5.00 -0.55
C ARG A 58 13.19 5.15 0.24
N ILE A 59 13.22 4.75 1.49
CA ILE A 59 12.12 4.94 2.44
C ILE A 59 12.45 6.16 3.30
N TYR A 60 11.63 7.20 3.26
CA TYR A 60 11.71 8.33 4.19
C TYR A 60 10.71 8.09 5.31
N ALA A 61 11.19 7.98 6.53
CA ALA A 61 10.38 7.72 7.70
C ALA A 61 10.30 8.93 8.63
N TYR A 62 9.22 9.01 9.40
CA TYR A 62 9.07 9.86 10.55
C TYR A 62 8.38 9.12 11.67
N ARG A 63 9.10 8.86 12.74
CA ARG A 63 8.53 8.27 13.96
C ARG A 63 8.25 9.39 14.94
N SER A 64 6.97 9.61 15.27
CA SER A 64 6.61 10.58 16.30
C SER A 64 7.10 10.14 17.67
N THR A 65 7.30 11.10 18.57
CA THR A 65 7.78 10.86 19.94
C THR A 65 6.90 9.88 20.71
N GLY A 66 5.59 9.96 20.54
CA GLY A 66 4.62 9.08 21.23
C GLY A 66 4.25 7.81 20.47
N TRP A 67 4.85 7.52 19.31
CA TRP A 67 4.58 6.28 18.59
C TRP A 67 5.30 5.09 19.24
N LYS A 68 4.58 3.99 19.37
CA LYS A 68 5.08 2.67 19.83
C LYS A 68 4.33 1.55 19.10
N PRO A 69 4.85 0.31 19.05
CA PRO A 69 4.11 -0.84 18.54
C PRO A 69 2.68 -0.89 19.06
N GLY A 70 1.73 -1.23 18.19
CA GLY A 70 0.29 -1.14 18.44
C GLY A 70 -0.34 0.19 18.00
N LYS A 71 0.44 1.26 17.76
CA LYS A 71 -0.06 2.51 17.17
C LYS A 71 -0.04 2.47 15.66
N VAL A 72 -0.81 3.36 15.03
CA VAL A 72 -1.00 3.38 13.56
C VAL A 72 0.29 3.68 12.81
N ILE A 73 0.51 2.93 11.74
CA ILE A 73 1.52 3.16 10.70
C ILE A 73 0.80 3.72 9.47
N VAL A 74 1.29 4.80 8.89
CA VAL A 74 0.75 5.38 7.65
C VAL A 74 1.79 5.28 6.54
N VAL A 75 1.50 4.49 5.51
CA VAL A 75 2.32 4.41 4.30
C VAL A 75 1.80 5.43 3.29
N VAL A 76 2.64 6.40 2.92
CA VAL A 76 2.26 7.61 2.17
C VAL A 76 2.86 7.61 0.78
N PHE A 77 2.03 7.60 -0.25
CA PHE A 77 2.43 7.64 -1.66
C PHE A 77 2.36 9.08 -2.20
N HIS A 78 3.50 9.53 -2.70
CA HIS A 78 3.72 10.90 -3.21
C HIS A 78 3.02 11.19 -4.54
N GLY A 79 2.99 12.45 -4.95
CA GLY A 79 2.48 12.91 -6.24
C GLY A 79 3.45 12.65 -7.41
N SER A 80 3.14 13.23 -8.57
CA SER A 80 3.90 13.05 -9.82
C SER A 80 5.34 13.56 -9.78
N ASN A 81 5.65 14.49 -8.88
CA ASN A 81 7.02 15.01 -8.71
C ASN A 81 7.97 14.00 -8.03
N ARG A 82 7.49 12.84 -7.61
CA ARG A 82 8.28 11.75 -7.00
C ARG A 82 9.08 12.20 -5.75
N ASN A 83 8.55 13.17 -4.99
CA ASN A 83 9.23 13.84 -3.88
C ASN A 83 8.78 13.30 -2.50
N ALA A 84 9.01 12.03 -2.23
CA ALA A 84 8.61 11.35 -1.00
C ALA A 84 9.09 12.06 0.27
N LYS A 85 10.32 12.63 0.26
CA LYS A 85 10.89 13.43 1.37
C LYS A 85 9.98 14.60 1.76
N ASN A 86 9.40 15.30 0.78
CA ASN A 86 8.50 16.42 1.02
C ASN A 86 7.16 15.96 1.58
N TYR A 87 6.64 14.82 1.07
CA TYR A 87 5.44 14.22 1.64
C TYR A 87 5.65 13.83 3.10
N ARG A 88 6.76 13.13 3.43
CA ARG A 88 7.12 12.85 4.82
C ARG A 88 7.12 14.13 5.67
N SER A 89 7.70 15.23 5.16
CA SER A 89 7.77 16.48 5.90
C SER A 89 6.40 17.12 6.14
N GLY A 90 5.47 17.00 5.20
CA GLY A 90 4.08 17.44 5.36
C GLY A 90 3.25 16.65 6.37
N TRP A 91 3.73 15.47 6.78
CA TRP A 91 3.08 14.64 7.78
C TRP A 91 3.67 14.78 9.20
N VAL A 92 4.75 15.57 9.40
CA VAL A 92 5.43 15.67 10.69
C VAL A 92 4.49 16.18 11.80
N GLY A 93 3.86 17.34 11.62
CA GLY A 93 2.91 17.87 12.60
C GLY A 93 1.75 16.91 12.87
N PRO A 94 0.98 16.50 11.82
CA PRO A 94 -0.08 15.51 12.00
C PRO A 94 0.35 14.22 12.70
N ALA A 95 1.59 13.77 12.49
CA ALA A 95 2.12 12.56 13.12
C ALA A 95 2.43 12.75 14.59
N GLU A 96 3.06 13.86 14.98
CA GLU A 96 3.32 14.17 16.40
C GLU A 96 2.02 14.28 17.19
N ASP A 97 1.07 15.05 16.70
CA ASP A 97 -0.21 15.28 17.36
C ASP A 97 -1.05 14.00 17.55
N ASN A 98 -0.73 12.91 16.81
CA ASN A 98 -1.55 11.69 16.77
C ASN A 98 -0.77 10.40 17.00
N ASN A 99 0.49 10.49 17.42
CA ASN A 99 1.35 9.33 17.71
C ASN A 99 1.44 8.34 16.53
N LEU A 100 1.73 8.86 15.30
CA LEU A 100 1.81 8.04 14.10
C LEU A 100 3.26 7.74 13.71
N LEU A 101 3.46 6.61 13.02
CA LEU A 101 4.65 6.31 12.25
C LEU A 101 4.34 6.55 10.77
N ILE A 102 5.10 7.43 10.13
CA ILE A 102 4.94 7.78 8.71
C ILE A 102 6.04 7.14 7.89
N ILE A 103 5.65 6.48 6.81
CA ILE A 103 6.52 5.76 5.87
C ILE A 103 6.24 6.28 4.46
N CYS A 104 7.20 6.95 3.86
CA CYS A 104 7.09 7.51 2.51
C CYS A 104 8.09 6.84 1.56
N PRO A 105 7.70 5.76 0.86
CA PRO A 105 8.57 5.15 -0.14
C PRO A 105 8.70 6.05 -1.38
N GLU A 106 9.92 6.18 -1.89
CA GLU A 106 10.21 6.99 -3.07
C GLU A 106 10.27 6.13 -4.33
N PHE A 107 9.19 6.13 -5.08
CA PHE A 107 9.13 5.50 -6.39
C PHE A 107 9.74 6.45 -7.44
N THR A 108 11.06 6.43 -7.57
CA THR A 108 11.80 7.34 -8.47
C THR A 108 11.43 7.15 -9.95
N GLN A 109 11.67 8.16 -10.78
CA GLN A 109 11.50 8.04 -12.24
C GLN A 109 12.50 7.05 -12.85
N ALA A 110 13.70 6.92 -12.27
CA ALA A 110 14.72 5.99 -12.75
C ALA A 110 14.25 4.54 -12.61
N LYS A 111 13.75 4.17 -11.42
CA LYS A 111 13.29 2.79 -11.16
C LYS A 111 11.86 2.52 -11.65
N TYR A 112 10.97 3.50 -11.58
CA TYR A 112 9.55 3.38 -11.95
C TYR A 112 9.16 4.45 -12.97
N PRO A 113 9.61 4.36 -14.21
CA PRO A 113 9.45 5.41 -15.20
C PRO A 113 7.98 5.62 -15.59
N GLY A 114 7.62 6.90 -15.70
CA GLY A 114 6.34 7.34 -16.25
C GLY A 114 5.12 6.93 -15.45
N ILE A 115 3.98 7.07 -16.13
CA ILE A 115 2.65 6.74 -15.59
C ILE A 115 2.45 5.23 -15.50
N ARG A 116 3.02 4.48 -16.46
CA ARG A 116 2.89 3.03 -16.54
C ARG A 116 3.27 2.33 -15.24
N TYR A 117 4.44 2.60 -14.71
CA TYR A 117 4.91 1.92 -13.51
C TYR A 117 4.26 2.44 -12.24
N TYR A 118 4.31 3.75 -12.02
CA TYR A 118 3.88 4.31 -10.75
C TYR A 118 2.35 4.45 -10.64
N ASN A 119 1.72 5.09 -11.62
CA ASN A 119 0.28 5.36 -11.48
C ASN A 119 -0.57 4.12 -11.72
N THR A 120 -0.19 3.26 -12.69
CA THR A 120 -0.98 2.10 -13.11
C THR A 120 -0.38 0.76 -12.72
N GLY A 121 0.71 0.76 -11.94
CA GLY A 121 1.26 -0.44 -11.33
C GLY A 121 1.87 -1.45 -12.29
N ASN A 122 2.24 -1.02 -13.52
CA ASN A 122 2.79 -1.89 -14.56
C ASN A 122 1.89 -3.07 -14.95
N ILE A 123 0.55 -2.87 -14.89
CA ILE A 123 -0.41 -3.91 -15.30
C ILE A 123 -0.32 -4.20 -16.79
N MET A 124 -0.21 -3.16 -17.61
CA MET A 124 -0.04 -3.25 -19.07
C MET A 124 1.30 -2.67 -19.51
N ASP A 125 1.87 -3.19 -20.60
CA ASP A 125 3.12 -2.63 -21.18
C ASP A 125 2.93 -1.25 -21.82
N ARG A 126 1.71 -0.87 -22.17
CA ARG A 126 1.33 0.41 -22.78
C ARG A 126 0.11 1.02 -22.11
N MET A 127 0.01 2.34 -22.20
CA MET A 127 -1.08 3.14 -21.63
C MET A 127 -2.23 3.39 -22.60
N SER A 128 -2.12 2.93 -23.84
CA SER A 128 -3.10 3.12 -24.91
C SER A 128 -3.01 1.99 -25.93
N GLY A 129 -4.09 1.74 -26.66
CA GLY A 129 -4.15 0.71 -27.68
C GLY A 129 -4.16 -0.71 -27.11
N ASN A 130 -3.64 -1.64 -27.87
CA ASN A 130 -3.58 -3.07 -27.53
C ASN A 130 -2.34 -3.35 -26.67
N GLY A 131 -2.33 -2.86 -25.44
CA GLY A 131 -1.27 -3.17 -24.49
C GLY A 131 -1.28 -4.65 -24.12
N ILE A 132 -0.09 -5.20 -23.87
CA ILE A 132 0.08 -6.58 -23.41
C ILE A 132 0.02 -6.59 -21.89
N LEU A 133 -0.85 -7.45 -21.36
CA LEU A 133 -0.95 -7.69 -19.91
C LEU A 133 0.39 -8.20 -19.37
N GLN A 134 0.91 -7.56 -18.34
CA GLN A 134 2.14 -8.00 -17.70
C GLN A 134 1.85 -9.10 -16.67
N PRO A 135 2.76 -10.07 -16.49
CA PRO A 135 2.66 -11.05 -15.41
C PRO A 135 2.52 -10.34 -14.05
N GLN A 136 1.73 -10.89 -13.15
CA GLN A 136 1.49 -10.28 -11.82
C GLN A 136 2.79 -10.10 -11.00
N SER A 137 3.80 -10.95 -11.24
CA SER A 137 5.13 -10.81 -10.64
C SER A 137 5.85 -9.52 -11.02
N ARG A 138 5.46 -8.89 -12.14
CA ARG A 138 5.98 -7.58 -12.59
C ARG A 138 5.13 -6.40 -12.15
N TRP A 139 3.98 -6.65 -11.52
CA TRP A 139 3.14 -5.56 -11.03
C TRP A 139 3.78 -4.90 -9.81
N VAL A 140 3.56 -3.61 -9.67
CA VAL A 140 4.16 -2.82 -8.58
C VAL A 140 3.38 -2.94 -7.26
N PHE A 141 2.10 -3.33 -7.31
CA PHE A 141 1.26 -3.39 -6.11
C PHE A 141 1.78 -4.34 -5.02
N PRO A 142 2.35 -5.53 -5.31
CA PRO A 142 2.94 -6.38 -4.29
C PRO A 142 4.13 -5.74 -3.54
N ALA A 143 4.78 -4.73 -4.12
CA ALA A 143 5.84 -3.97 -3.42
C ALA A 143 5.27 -3.20 -2.21
N ILE A 144 4.00 -2.79 -2.27
CA ILE A 144 3.34 -2.11 -1.14
C ILE A 144 3.24 -3.06 0.06
N ASP A 145 2.80 -4.30 -0.18
CA ASP A 145 2.67 -5.32 0.88
C ASP A 145 4.04 -5.69 1.46
N ARG A 146 5.09 -5.79 0.61
CA ARG A 146 6.45 -6.04 1.07
C ARG A 146 7.03 -4.90 1.90
N ILE A 147 6.74 -3.63 1.55
CA ILE A 147 7.12 -2.45 2.35
C ILE A 147 6.40 -2.48 3.70
N ILE A 148 5.12 -2.84 3.74
CA ILE A 148 4.35 -2.98 4.98
C ILE A 148 4.99 -4.04 5.89
N ASN A 149 5.34 -5.19 5.33
CA ASN A 149 5.99 -6.26 6.07
C ASN A 149 7.37 -5.86 6.59
N ASP A 150 8.20 -5.20 5.76
CA ASP A 150 9.52 -4.71 6.18
C ASP A 150 9.41 -3.77 7.37
N ILE A 151 8.48 -2.80 7.32
CA ILE A 151 8.34 -1.83 8.41
C ILE A 151 7.81 -2.47 9.69
N LYS A 152 6.86 -3.39 9.60
CA LYS A 152 6.36 -4.14 10.75
C LYS A 152 7.49 -4.95 11.41
N THR A 153 8.30 -5.62 10.61
CA THR A 153 9.45 -6.41 11.08
C THR A 153 10.51 -5.53 11.74
N ARG A 154 10.93 -4.43 11.08
CA ARG A 154 11.93 -3.50 11.63
C ARG A 154 11.53 -2.88 12.96
N THR A 155 10.25 -2.64 13.14
CA THR A 155 9.75 -1.92 14.33
C THR A 155 9.16 -2.84 15.39
N GLY A 156 9.14 -4.16 15.17
CA GLY A 156 8.46 -5.12 16.06
C GLY A 156 6.95 -4.87 16.16
N ALA A 157 6.35 -4.22 15.16
CA ALA A 157 4.99 -3.71 15.20
C ALA A 157 4.01 -4.57 14.38
N GLN A 158 4.06 -5.90 14.55
CA GLN A 158 3.27 -6.85 13.76
C GLN A 158 1.77 -6.56 13.84
N GLU A 159 1.27 -6.20 15.02
CA GLU A 159 -0.14 -5.93 15.28
C GLU A 159 -0.56 -4.45 15.06
N SER A 160 0.36 -3.60 14.62
CA SER A 160 0.06 -2.20 14.35
C SER A 160 -0.89 -2.05 13.17
N PRO A 161 -1.98 -1.28 13.32
CA PRO A 161 -2.86 -0.97 12.19
C PRO A 161 -2.11 -0.20 11.11
N VAL A 162 -2.29 -0.59 9.84
CA VAL A 162 -1.65 0.06 8.71
C VAL A 162 -2.68 0.81 7.87
N VAL A 163 -2.38 2.05 7.57
CA VAL A 163 -3.13 2.91 6.67
C VAL A 163 -2.30 3.17 5.42
N VAL A 164 -2.88 2.96 4.24
CA VAL A 164 -2.26 3.27 2.95
C VAL A 164 -2.90 4.53 2.39
N PHE A 165 -2.15 5.62 2.36
CA PHE A 165 -2.58 6.92 1.85
C PHE A 165 -1.82 7.28 0.58
N GLY A 166 -2.50 7.85 -0.41
CA GLY A 166 -1.85 8.39 -1.61
C GLY A 166 -2.51 9.65 -2.11
N HIS A 167 -1.71 10.67 -2.47
CA HIS A 167 -2.21 11.93 -3.00
C HIS A 167 -1.84 12.11 -4.47
N SER A 168 -2.77 12.65 -5.28
CA SER A 168 -2.53 12.93 -6.70
C SER A 168 -2.14 11.66 -7.49
N ALA A 169 -0.92 11.57 -8.03
CA ALA A 169 -0.40 10.33 -8.66
C ALA A 169 -0.36 9.17 -7.66
N GLY A 170 -0.03 9.42 -6.39
CA GLY A 170 -0.13 8.44 -5.32
C GLY A 170 -1.57 7.97 -5.10
N GLY A 171 -2.56 8.85 -5.19
CA GLY A 171 -3.97 8.49 -5.17
C GLY A 171 -4.38 7.58 -6.33
N GLN A 172 -3.74 7.78 -7.51
CA GLN A 172 -3.92 6.89 -8.66
C GLN A 172 -3.31 5.50 -8.42
N MET A 173 -2.17 5.42 -7.74
CA MET A 173 -1.57 4.15 -7.31
C MET A 173 -2.47 3.44 -6.30
N VAL A 174 -2.88 4.15 -5.27
CA VAL A 174 -3.56 3.59 -4.10
C VAL A 174 -4.98 3.08 -4.41
N HIS A 175 -5.78 3.78 -5.26
CA HIS A 175 -7.08 3.22 -5.62
C HIS A 175 -6.96 1.96 -6.49
N ARG A 176 -5.90 1.87 -7.33
CA ARG A 176 -5.63 0.64 -8.09
C ARG A 176 -5.11 -0.48 -7.20
N TYR A 177 -4.30 -0.15 -6.20
CA TYR A 177 -3.93 -1.12 -5.17
C TYR A 177 -5.17 -1.69 -4.45
N ALA A 178 -6.19 -0.87 -4.16
CA ALA A 178 -7.45 -1.37 -3.60
C ALA A 178 -8.16 -2.38 -4.52
N ILE A 179 -8.11 -2.18 -5.84
CA ILE A 179 -8.75 -3.05 -6.84
C ILE A 179 -7.87 -4.26 -7.18
N PHE A 180 -6.61 -4.04 -7.52
CA PHE A 180 -5.70 -5.05 -8.10
C PHE A 180 -4.77 -5.70 -7.07
N GLY A 181 -4.52 -5.05 -5.96
CA GLY A 181 -3.71 -5.57 -4.87
C GLY A 181 -4.26 -6.91 -4.37
N GLY A 182 -3.36 -7.75 -3.86
CA GLY A 182 -3.71 -9.02 -3.28
C GLY A 182 -4.44 -8.88 -1.94
N ARG A 183 -4.25 -9.86 -1.09
CA ARG A 183 -4.59 -9.76 0.32
C ARG A 183 -3.73 -8.65 0.92
N THR A 184 -4.37 -7.67 1.54
CA THR A 184 -3.68 -6.53 2.16
C THR A 184 -3.93 -6.52 3.66
N ASP A 185 -2.89 -6.24 4.43
CA ASP A 185 -3.00 -5.98 5.87
C ASP A 185 -3.36 -4.52 6.18
N ALA A 186 -3.63 -3.72 5.14
CA ALA A 186 -4.08 -2.35 5.32
C ALA A 186 -5.48 -2.31 5.94
N CYS A 187 -5.59 -1.70 7.11
CA CYS A 187 -6.85 -1.45 7.81
C CYS A 187 -7.65 -0.29 7.23
N LEU A 188 -7.02 0.51 6.37
CA LEU A 188 -7.64 1.63 5.66
C LEU A 188 -6.83 1.98 4.42
N ILE A 189 -7.52 2.19 3.29
CA ILE A 189 -6.91 2.63 2.02
C ILE A 189 -7.53 3.96 1.64
N MET A 190 -6.71 5.02 1.49
CA MET A 190 -7.17 6.38 1.24
C MET A 190 -6.57 6.99 -0.04
N PRO A 191 -7.18 6.79 -1.20
CA PRO A 191 -6.85 7.57 -2.40
C PRO A 191 -7.36 9.01 -2.26
N ALA A 192 -6.44 10.00 -2.30
CA ALA A 192 -6.74 11.41 -2.17
C ALA A 192 -6.48 12.18 -3.47
N ASN A 193 -7.45 12.96 -3.92
CA ASN A 193 -7.34 13.89 -5.07
C ASN A 193 -6.66 13.26 -6.30
N ALA A 194 -6.98 12.02 -6.65
CA ALA A 194 -6.39 11.36 -7.81
C ALA A 194 -6.74 12.10 -9.10
N GLY A 195 -5.78 12.19 -10.02
CA GLY A 195 -5.94 12.92 -11.27
C GLY A 195 -6.96 12.29 -12.24
N TRP A 196 -7.12 10.98 -12.19
CA TRP A 196 -8.07 10.15 -12.93
C TRP A 196 -8.07 8.74 -12.33
N TYR A 197 -9.07 7.93 -12.68
CA TYR A 197 -9.33 6.65 -12.03
C TYR A 197 -9.41 5.49 -13.04
N THR A 198 -9.23 4.26 -12.56
CA THR A 198 -9.70 3.04 -13.21
C THR A 198 -11.10 2.77 -12.69
N MET A 199 -12.11 3.05 -13.49
CA MET A 199 -13.50 2.80 -13.14
C MET A 199 -13.75 1.28 -13.02
N PRO A 200 -14.55 0.79 -12.08
CA PRO A 200 -14.89 -0.63 -11.99
C PRO A 200 -15.91 -1.02 -13.08
N ASP A 201 -15.55 -0.75 -14.31
CA ASP A 201 -16.35 -0.98 -15.52
C ASP A 201 -15.49 -1.72 -16.56
N THR A 202 -15.92 -2.93 -16.94
CA THR A 202 -15.25 -3.78 -17.93
C THR A 202 -15.50 -3.35 -19.37
N LYS A 203 -16.50 -2.49 -19.62
CA LYS A 203 -16.78 -1.92 -20.96
C LYS A 203 -15.78 -0.83 -21.31
N VAL A 204 -15.14 -0.23 -20.33
CA VAL A 204 -14.11 0.80 -20.51
C VAL A 204 -12.73 0.16 -20.44
N SER A 205 -11.94 0.32 -21.51
CA SER A 205 -10.59 -0.24 -21.56
C SER A 205 -9.67 0.31 -20.46
N PHE A 206 -8.80 -0.54 -19.93
CA PHE A 206 -7.70 -0.11 -19.06
C PHE A 206 -6.84 0.94 -19.79
N PRO A 207 -6.34 1.98 -19.11
CA PRO A 207 -6.32 2.16 -17.66
C PRO A 207 -7.49 2.96 -17.09
N TYR A 208 -8.48 3.35 -17.89
CA TYR A 208 -9.63 4.16 -17.45
C TYR A 208 -10.81 3.32 -16.93
N GLY A 209 -10.82 2.04 -17.22
CA GLY A 209 -11.70 1.02 -16.71
C GLY A 209 -10.99 -0.33 -16.62
N LEU A 210 -11.74 -1.41 -16.49
CA LEU A 210 -11.23 -2.76 -16.28
C LEU A 210 -11.15 -3.60 -17.57
N GLY A 211 -11.56 -3.05 -18.71
CA GLY A 211 -11.55 -3.77 -19.99
C GLY A 211 -10.13 -4.16 -20.40
N GLY A 212 -9.93 -5.44 -20.76
CA GLY A 212 -8.64 -6.00 -21.15
C GLY A 212 -7.74 -6.41 -19.99
N VAL A 213 -8.20 -6.27 -18.73
CA VAL A 213 -7.49 -6.79 -17.54
C VAL A 213 -8.34 -7.88 -16.90
N PRO A 214 -7.76 -9.04 -16.54
CA PRO A 214 -8.50 -10.13 -15.91
C PRO A 214 -8.86 -9.77 -14.47
N VAL A 215 -10.05 -9.20 -14.30
CA VAL A 215 -10.63 -8.92 -12.99
C VAL A 215 -11.89 -9.76 -12.85
N SER A 216 -11.81 -10.81 -12.04
CA SER A 216 -12.95 -11.67 -11.78
C SER A 216 -14.00 -10.97 -10.89
N ARG A 217 -15.20 -11.56 -10.82
CA ARG A 217 -16.26 -11.11 -9.92
C ARG A 217 -15.76 -11.14 -8.46
N GLU A 218 -15.10 -12.21 -8.04
CA GLU A 218 -14.56 -12.39 -6.69
C GLU A 218 -13.52 -11.31 -6.34
N LYS A 219 -12.71 -10.90 -7.32
CA LYS A 219 -11.75 -9.82 -7.15
C LYS A 219 -12.44 -8.47 -6.88
N LEU A 220 -13.53 -8.17 -7.59
CA LEU A 220 -14.33 -6.97 -7.33
C LEU A 220 -15.05 -7.04 -5.99
N VAL A 221 -15.63 -8.18 -5.63
CA VAL A 221 -16.22 -8.39 -4.32
C VAL A 221 -15.21 -8.13 -3.21
N SER A 222 -14.02 -8.71 -3.32
CA SER A 222 -12.91 -8.46 -2.39
C SER A 222 -12.50 -6.99 -2.34
N ALA A 223 -12.45 -6.29 -3.49
CA ALA A 223 -12.12 -4.89 -3.55
C ALA A 223 -13.17 -4.00 -2.84
N PHE A 224 -14.47 -4.27 -3.06
CA PHE A 224 -15.57 -3.51 -2.44
C PHE A 224 -15.71 -3.80 -0.94
N ALA A 225 -15.28 -4.96 -0.48
CA ALA A 225 -15.23 -5.31 0.94
C ALA A 225 -14.08 -4.63 1.70
N LYS A 226 -13.04 -4.12 1.02
CA LYS A 226 -11.93 -3.41 1.67
C LYS A 226 -12.39 -2.07 2.26
N PRO A 227 -11.82 -1.62 3.38
CA PRO A 227 -12.09 -0.30 3.94
C PRO A 227 -11.37 0.77 3.11
N VAL A 228 -12.10 1.40 2.19
CA VAL A 228 -11.58 2.48 1.33
C VAL A 228 -12.28 3.80 1.66
N VAL A 229 -11.51 4.88 1.78
CA VAL A 229 -12.04 6.24 1.86
C VAL A 229 -11.50 7.07 0.70
N VAL A 230 -12.37 7.37 -0.27
CA VAL A 230 -12.07 8.33 -1.35
C VAL A 230 -12.10 9.72 -0.74
N LEU A 231 -10.93 10.37 -0.64
CA LEU A 231 -10.76 11.64 0.05
C LEU A 231 -10.57 12.78 -0.95
N LEU A 232 -11.48 13.75 -1.00
CA LEU A 232 -11.51 14.78 -2.04
C LEU A 232 -11.55 16.20 -1.44
N GLY A 233 -10.63 17.06 -1.86
CA GLY A 233 -10.70 18.48 -1.57
C GLY A 233 -11.75 19.17 -2.44
N GLU A 234 -12.67 19.94 -1.84
CA GLU A 234 -13.79 20.57 -2.55
C GLU A 234 -13.34 21.66 -3.52
N GLU A 235 -12.20 22.30 -3.24
CA GLU A 235 -11.62 23.30 -4.14
C GLU A 235 -10.67 22.70 -5.21
N ASP A 236 -10.50 21.35 -5.27
CA ASP A 236 -9.79 20.72 -6.39
C ASP A 236 -10.71 20.53 -7.62
N ASN A 237 -11.47 21.58 -7.89
CA ASN A 237 -12.52 21.68 -8.90
C ASN A 237 -12.10 22.47 -10.15
N LYS A 238 -10.82 22.85 -10.26
CA LYS A 238 -10.30 23.63 -11.40
C LYS A 238 -9.42 22.77 -12.30
N ARG A 239 -9.44 23.08 -13.59
CA ARG A 239 -8.47 22.52 -14.57
C ARG A 239 -7.16 23.28 -14.44
N ASN A 240 -6.06 22.54 -14.51
CA ASN A 240 -4.71 23.11 -14.53
C ASN A 240 -3.77 22.25 -15.39
N ALA A 241 -2.59 22.75 -15.71
CA ALA A 241 -1.64 22.10 -16.60
C ALA A 241 -1.20 20.68 -16.14
N LYS A 242 -1.34 20.36 -14.84
CA LYS A 242 -1.03 19.02 -14.31
C LYS A 242 -2.21 18.05 -14.36
N LEU A 243 -3.40 18.50 -14.74
CA LEU A 243 -4.55 17.62 -14.89
C LEU A 243 -4.52 16.97 -16.27
N ARG A 244 -4.67 15.65 -16.31
CA ARG A 244 -4.81 14.93 -17.58
C ARG A 244 -6.13 15.31 -18.26
N THR A 245 -6.05 15.79 -19.51
CA THR A 245 -7.20 16.34 -20.28
C THR A 245 -7.50 15.53 -21.54
N THR A 246 -7.25 14.22 -21.53
CA THR A 246 -7.63 13.35 -22.64
C THR A 246 -9.14 13.12 -22.66
N PRO A 247 -9.78 12.87 -23.82
CA PRO A 247 -11.21 12.59 -23.91
C PRO A 247 -11.67 11.48 -22.96
N LYS A 248 -10.85 10.44 -22.77
CA LYS A 248 -11.15 9.34 -21.84
C LYS A 248 -11.11 9.78 -20.36
N ALA A 249 -10.20 10.68 -19.99
CA ALA A 249 -10.16 11.26 -18.65
C ALA A 249 -11.31 12.24 -18.40
N ASP A 250 -11.65 13.05 -19.40
CA ASP A 250 -12.71 14.05 -19.30
C ASP A 250 -14.10 13.43 -19.20
N ARG A 251 -14.31 12.22 -19.76
CA ARG A 251 -15.53 11.44 -19.50
C ARG A 251 -15.74 11.07 -18.02
N GLN A 252 -14.68 11.01 -17.22
CA GLN A 252 -14.78 10.78 -15.78
C GLN A 252 -15.20 12.05 -15.02
N GLY A 253 -15.02 13.23 -15.61
CA GLY A 253 -15.29 14.55 -15.04
C GLY A 253 -14.23 15.57 -15.46
N LEU A 254 -14.58 16.85 -15.46
CA LEU A 254 -13.71 17.91 -15.95
C LEU A 254 -12.61 18.33 -14.96
N ASN A 255 -12.68 17.87 -13.72
CA ASN A 255 -11.72 18.18 -12.66
C ASN A 255 -11.58 16.99 -11.69
N ARG A 256 -10.63 17.06 -10.74
CA ARG A 256 -10.33 15.94 -9.84
C ARG A 256 -11.47 15.62 -8.87
N LEU A 257 -12.14 16.64 -8.37
CA LEU A 257 -13.30 16.47 -7.49
C LEU A 257 -14.43 15.71 -8.20
N ALA A 258 -14.79 16.14 -9.41
CA ALA A 258 -15.83 15.49 -10.21
C ALA A 258 -15.45 14.03 -10.54
N ARG A 259 -14.19 13.78 -10.91
CA ARG A 259 -13.68 12.43 -11.21
C ARG A 259 -13.72 11.50 -9.99
N GLY A 260 -13.37 12.00 -8.82
CA GLY A 260 -13.40 11.22 -7.59
C GLY A 260 -14.81 10.88 -7.15
N LYS A 261 -15.74 11.81 -7.26
CA LYS A 261 -17.18 11.56 -7.01
C LYS A 261 -17.74 10.51 -7.98
N ASN A 262 -17.48 10.67 -9.28
CA ASN A 262 -17.91 9.70 -10.29
C ASN A 262 -17.31 8.30 -10.06
N PHE A 263 -16.03 8.22 -9.70
CA PHE A 263 -15.39 6.93 -9.35
C PHE A 263 -16.10 6.24 -8.18
N PHE A 264 -16.40 6.97 -7.12
CA PHE A 264 -17.09 6.43 -5.96
C PHE A 264 -18.51 5.95 -6.30
N GLU A 265 -19.30 6.76 -7.02
CA GLU A 265 -20.66 6.39 -7.41
C GLU A 265 -20.68 5.21 -8.38
N THR A 266 -19.77 5.16 -9.36
CA THR A 266 -19.63 4.01 -10.27
C THR A 266 -19.31 2.74 -9.50
N ALA A 267 -18.44 2.82 -8.49
CA ALA A 267 -18.09 1.67 -7.66
C ALA A 267 -19.28 1.20 -6.81
N LYS A 268 -20.06 2.13 -6.25
CA LYS A 268 -21.26 1.85 -5.46
C LYS A 268 -22.34 1.18 -6.30
N ILE A 269 -22.60 1.70 -7.51
CA ILE A 269 -23.52 1.10 -8.47
C ILE A 269 -23.07 -0.31 -8.84
N LYS A 270 -21.79 -0.50 -9.15
CA LYS A 270 -21.25 -1.81 -9.50
C LYS A 270 -21.37 -2.83 -8.36
N ALA A 271 -21.16 -2.43 -7.12
CA ALA A 271 -21.37 -3.30 -5.96
C ALA A 271 -22.85 -3.69 -5.82
N ALA A 272 -23.77 -2.76 -6.02
CA ALA A 272 -25.21 -3.02 -6.02
C ALA A 272 -25.63 -3.98 -7.16
N GLU A 273 -25.12 -3.78 -8.38
CA GLU A 273 -25.35 -4.71 -9.51
C GLU A 273 -24.85 -6.14 -9.22
N LEU A 274 -23.78 -6.26 -8.45
CA LEU A 274 -23.23 -7.55 -8.03
C LEU A 274 -23.96 -8.15 -6.81
N GLY A 275 -24.84 -7.40 -6.16
CA GLY A 275 -25.53 -7.83 -4.94
C GLY A 275 -24.57 -8.03 -3.75
N VAL A 276 -23.52 -7.19 -3.61
CA VAL A 276 -22.48 -7.36 -2.59
C VAL A 276 -22.35 -6.14 -1.69
N PRO A 277 -21.86 -6.30 -0.43
CA PRO A 277 -21.58 -5.19 0.45
C PRO A 277 -20.58 -4.21 -0.14
N PHE A 278 -20.76 -2.93 0.15
CA PHE A 278 -19.89 -1.85 -0.28
C PHE A 278 -19.35 -1.07 0.92
N ASN A 279 -18.09 -1.31 1.28
CA ASN A 279 -17.45 -0.74 2.48
C ASN A 279 -16.69 0.57 2.20
N TRP A 280 -16.77 1.08 0.98
CA TRP A 280 -16.12 2.35 0.64
C TRP A 280 -16.90 3.53 1.18
N LYS A 281 -16.18 4.60 1.50
CA LYS A 281 -16.75 5.88 1.93
C LYS A 281 -16.19 7.00 1.05
N LEU A 282 -16.99 8.04 0.85
CA LEU A 282 -16.59 9.29 0.23
C LEU A 282 -16.52 10.38 1.31
N VAL A 283 -15.38 11.03 1.41
CA VAL A 283 -15.18 12.17 2.32
C VAL A 283 -14.70 13.37 1.52
N THR A 284 -15.43 14.49 1.60
CA THR A 284 -15.00 15.75 1.02
C THR A 284 -14.43 16.67 2.09
N VAL A 285 -13.47 17.50 1.71
CA VAL A 285 -12.74 18.40 2.61
C VAL A 285 -12.99 19.84 2.20
N PRO A 286 -13.78 20.60 2.98
CA PRO A 286 -14.11 21.99 2.67
C PRO A 286 -12.84 22.87 2.62
N LYS A 287 -12.83 23.87 1.72
CA LYS A 287 -11.76 24.86 1.58
C LYS A 287 -10.36 24.26 1.30
N VAL A 288 -10.30 23.04 0.75
CA VAL A 288 -9.06 22.37 0.37
C VAL A 288 -9.06 22.07 -1.12
N GLY A 289 -8.00 22.53 -1.81
CA GLY A 289 -7.73 22.19 -3.21
C GLY A 289 -6.72 21.04 -3.34
N HIS A 290 -5.81 21.15 -4.34
CA HIS A 290 -4.81 20.11 -4.63
C HIS A 290 -3.55 20.21 -3.74
N GLN A 291 -3.71 20.31 -2.42
CA GLN A 291 -2.60 20.49 -1.48
C GLN A 291 -2.39 19.25 -0.61
N GLY A 292 -1.28 18.53 -0.86
CA GLY A 292 -0.97 17.26 -0.16
C GLY A 292 -0.90 17.39 1.36
N ALA A 293 -0.33 18.47 1.91
CA ALA A 293 -0.25 18.69 3.36
C ALA A 293 -1.62 18.92 4.00
N LYS A 294 -2.51 19.69 3.34
CA LYS A 294 -3.89 19.86 3.84
C LYS A 294 -4.69 18.56 3.77
N MET A 295 -4.44 17.74 2.74
CA MET A 295 -5.04 16.41 2.64
C MET A 295 -4.49 15.44 3.70
N ALA A 296 -3.22 15.58 4.14
CA ALA A 296 -2.66 14.82 5.26
C ALA A 296 -3.42 15.11 6.57
N ASN A 297 -3.67 16.40 6.87
CA ASN A 297 -4.47 16.80 8.03
C ASN A 297 -5.90 16.22 7.99
N ALA A 298 -6.52 16.20 6.81
CA ALA A 298 -7.84 15.59 6.63
C ALA A 298 -7.81 14.07 6.80
N ALA A 299 -6.77 13.41 6.28
CA ALA A 299 -6.57 11.98 6.44
C ALA A 299 -6.44 11.57 7.92
N VAL A 300 -5.72 12.36 8.73
CA VAL A 300 -5.60 12.11 10.18
C VAL A 300 -6.97 12.19 10.88
N LYS A 301 -7.84 13.11 10.49
CA LYS A 301 -9.21 13.17 11.05
C LYS A 301 -9.99 11.88 10.76
N VAL A 302 -9.86 11.34 9.56
CA VAL A 302 -10.46 10.04 9.18
C VAL A 302 -9.84 8.91 10.00
N ILE A 303 -8.51 8.87 10.13
CA ILE A 303 -7.80 7.86 10.94
C ILE A 303 -8.30 7.91 12.39
N ASN A 304 -8.38 9.09 12.97
CA ASN A 304 -8.87 9.26 14.35
C ASN A 304 -10.30 8.78 14.53
N SER A 305 -11.21 9.08 13.61
CA SER A 305 -12.59 8.60 13.70
C SER A 305 -12.70 7.08 13.63
N MET A 306 -11.76 6.40 12.96
CA MET A 306 -11.76 4.95 12.85
C MET A 306 -11.13 4.23 14.04
N PHE A 307 -10.12 4.83 14.67
CA PHE A 307 -9.29 4.14 15.67
C PHE A 307 -9.45 4.70 17.10
N LYS A 308 -10.05 5.90 17.29
CA LYS A 308 -10.32 6.47 18.64
C LYS A 308 -11.56 5.90 19.31
N ASP A 309 -12.57 5.48 18.55
CA ASP A 309 -13.83 4.96 19.11
C ASP A 309 -13.74 3.54 19.71
N LYS A 310 -12.55 2.95 19.72
CA LYS A 310 -12.27 1.65 20.35
C LYS A 310 -11.76 1.76 21.80
N LYS A 311 -12.15 2.80 22.55
CA LYS A 311 -11.98 2.81 24.00
C LYS A 311 -13.16 2.08 24.64
N SER A 312 -12.97 0.78 24.93
CA SER A 312 -13.64 -0.06 25.94
C SER A 312 -14.03 -1.43 25.38
N GLY A 313 -13.19 -2.40 25.66
CA GLY A 313 -13.44 -3.83 25.50
C GLY A 313 -12.14 -4.59 25.24
N PRO A 314 -11.86 -5.69 25.96
CA PRO A 314 -10.70 -6.50 25.66
C PRO A 314 -10.82 -7.08 24.26
N LEU A 315 -9.77 -6.95 23.46
CA LEU A 315 -9.62 -7.64 22.19
C LEU A 315 -9.62 -9.14 22.46
N SER A 316 -10.73 -9.81 22.21
CA SER A 316 -10.73 -11.27 22.14
C SER A 316 -9.97 -11.66 20.86
N PHE A 317 -8.77 -12.16 21.04
CA PHE A 317 -7.97 -12.74 19.98
C PHE A 317 -8.58 -14.09 19.57
N TYR A 318 -9.21 -14.14 18.42
CA TYR A 318 -9.46 -15.40 17.73
C TYR A 318 -8.22 -15.76 16.93
N ASN A 319 -7.62 -16.90 17.24
CA ASN A 319 -6.53 -17.51 16.49
C ASN A 319 -7.00 -17.81 15.05
N GLY A 320 -6.43 -17.12 14.07
CA GLY A 320 -6.68 -17.32 12.65
C GLY A 320 -6.95 -16.01 11.94
N SER A 321 -5.92 -15.48 11.20
CA SER A 321 -6.00 -14.39 10.23
C SER A 321 -7.07 -13.33 10.54
N VAL A 322 -6.69 -12.26 11.22
CA VAL A 322 -7.57 -11.15 11.63
C VAL A 322 -8.09 -10.43 10.37
N PRO A 323 -9.39 -10.55 10.05
CA PRO A 323 -10.01 -9.60 9.13
C PRO A 323 -10.22 -8.29 9.89
N CYS A 324 -9.79 -7.17 9.33
CA CYS A 324 -10.25 -5.86 9.79
C CYS A 324 -11.76 -5.74 9.51
N PHE A 325 -12.60 -6.27 10.41
CA PHE A 325 -14.05 -6.19 10.26
C PHE A 325 -14.57 -4.85 10.75
N PHE A 326 -15.19 -4.12 9.83
CA PHE A 326 -16.16 -3.09 10.15
C PHE A 326 -17.40 -3.74 10.75
N ASN A 327 -17.63 -3.60 12.05
CA ASN A 327 -18.97 -3.82 12.62
C ASN A 327 -19.85 -2.65 12.17
N SER A 328 -20.66 -2.90 11.13
CA SER A 328 -21.81 -2.06 10.82
C SER A 328 -22.81 -2.18 11.95
N VAL A 329 -23.01 -1.10 12.70
CA VAL A 329 -24.20 -0.94 13.55
C VAL A 329 -25.38 -0.77 12.60
N ILE A 330 -26.04 -1.88 12.30
CA ILE A 330 -27.35 -1.87 11.65
C ILE A 330 -28.36 -1.54 12.74
N SER A 331 -28.79 -0.29 12.79
CA SER A 331 -30.03 0.07 13.50
C SER A 331 -31.20 -0.54 12.75
N PHE A 332 -31.73 -1.64 13.25
CA PHE A 332 -32.99 -2.18 12.79
C PHE A 332 -34.13 -1.21 13.10
N TRP A 333 -34.61 -0.50 12.10
CA TRP A 333 -35.93 0.08 12.13
C TRP A 333 -36.95 -1.04 11.87
N LYS A 334 -37.64 -1.46 12.96
CA LYS A 334 -38.82 -2.32 12.87
C LYS A 334 -39.96 -1.50 12.24
N PHE A 335 -40.27 -1.76 10.99
CA PHE A 335 -41.60 -1.43 10.45
C PHE A 335 -42.58 -2.50 10.92
N ARG A 336 -43.49 -2.12 11.83
CA ARG A 336 -44.72 -2.87 12.07
C ARG A 336 -45.67 -2.58 10.90
N CYS A 337 -45.94 -3.55 10.06
CA CYS A 337 -47.16 -3.60 9.25
C CYS A 337 -48.29 -4.04 10.15
N THR A 338 -49.25 -3.17 10.45
CA THR A 338 -50.59 -3.54 10.91
C THR A 338 -51.46 -3.65 9.66
N MET A 339 -51.95 -4.87 9.41
CA MET A 339 -53.08 -5.06 8.48
C MET A 339 -54.37 -4.58 9.14
N ALA A 340 -55.13 -3.82 8.41
CA ALA A 340 -56.57 -3.76 8.42
C ALA A 340 -57.06 -3.66 6.99
#